data_86057d88381811a8b8c4c5fae6fbd7a6
#
_entry.id   86057d88381811a8b8c4c5fae6fbd7a6
#
_cell.length_a   1.000
_cell.length_b   1.000
_cell.length_c   1.000
_cell.angle_alpha   90.00
_cell.angle_beta   90.00
_cell.angle_gamma   90.00
#
_symmetry.space_group_name_H-M   'P 1'
#
loop_
_entity.id
_entity.type
_entity.pdbx_description
1 polymer ?
#
loop_
_entity_poly.entity_id
_entity_poly.type
_entity_poly.pdbx_seq_one_letter_code
_entity_poly.pdbx_strand_id
1 'polypeptide(L)'
;MRVMPRDKSIRSGWRCDSCGELVSDLQAGWVEWLAAVDTKGKSKVSGLRLVHRRNNSPRRRAPYGCQYNPRDEFRKNRGIVEGLALDRFAGPDGLMLLLSMIAERELPVQELIELAKRVQIPGYEAVYELVHDAVSEGVIAPSISSGFYLQCEIWDVLKWAKYRASAKTSHVERQNRCVVSH
;
A
#
# COMPACT_ATOMS: atom_id res chain seq x y z
N MET A 1 15.09 -3.30 23.51
CA MET A 1 14.55 -3.22 22.16
C MET A 1 15.12 -1.97 21.49
N ARG A 2 16.06 -2.10 20.54
CA ARG A 2 16.72 -0.95 19.89
C ARG A 2 15.78 -0.41 18.82
N VAL A 3 15.21 0.76 19.04
CA VAL A 3 14.48 1.50 17.99
C VAL A 3 15.49 1.96 16.96
N MET A 4 15.47 1.35 15.77
CA MET A 4 16.32 1.78 14.65
C MET A 4 15.88 3.18 14.19
N PRO A 5 16.81 4.09 13.85
CA PRO A 5 16.48 5.40 13.33
C PRO A 5 15.70 5.25 12.01
N ARG A 6 14.62 6.01 11.85
CA ARG A 6 13.87 6.12 10.59
C ARG A 6 14.80 6.69 9.52
N ASP A 7 15.23 5.83 8.62
CA ASP A 7 16.01 6.25 7.45
C ASP A 7 15.08 6.98 6.47
N LYS A 8 15.28 8.29 6.34
CA LYS A 8 14.48 9.20 5.49
C LYS A 8 14.61 8.91 3.98
N SER A 9 15.48 8.01 3.57
CA SER A 9 15.71 7.68 2.14
C SER A 9 14.71 6.66 1.57
N ILE A 10 13.98 5.93 2.43
CA ILE A 10 12.90 5.06 2.00
C ILE A 10 11.66 5.94 1.86
N ARG A 11 11.05 5.98 0.69
CA ARG A 11 9.78 6.68 0.48
C ARG A 11 8.78 6.21 1.53
N SER A 12 8.56 7.05 2.56
CA SER A 12 7.55 6.80 3.57
C SER A 12 6.21 7.20 2.99
N GLY A 13 5.31 6.25 2.85
CA GLY A 13 3.96 6.49 2.33
C GLY A 13 3.40 5.20 1.73
N TRP A 14 2.19 5.30 1.22
CA TRP A 14 1.44 4.18 0.66
C TRP A 14 1.13 4.43 -0.80
N ARG A 15 1.16 3.40 -1.62
CA ARG A 15 0.73 3.49 -3.01
C ARG A 15 -0.79 3.59 -3.08
N CYS A 16 -1.29 4.57 -3.81
CA CYS A 16 -2.72 4.72 -4.07
C CYS A 16 -3.21 3.66 -5.06
N ASP A 17 -4.18 2.83 -4.67
CA ASP A 17 -4.72 1.75 -5.51
C ASP A 17 -5.51 2.28 -6.73
N SER A 18 -5.82 3.59 -6.78
CA SER A 18 -6.53 4.22 -7.89
C SER A 18 -5.61 4.87 -8.92
N CYS A 19 -4.54 5.56 -8.52
CA CYS A 19 -3.68 6.30 -9.44
C CYS A 19 -2.22 5.80 -9.47
N GLY A 20 -1.82 4.95 -8.53
CA GLY A 20 -0.46 4.45 -8.41
C GLY A 20 0.54 5.42 -7.76
N GLU A 21 0.14 6.68 -7.51
CA GLU A 21 1.01 7.65 -6.87
C GLU A 21 1.06 7.51 -5.34
N LEU A 22 2.05 8.12 -4.73
CA LEU A 22 2.32 7.99 -3.30
C LEU A 22 1.35 8.83 -2.46
N VAL A 23 0.66 8.20 -1.53
CA VAL A 23 -0.03 8.83 -0.40
C VAL A 23 1.01 9.14 0.66
N SER A 24 1.38 10.42 0.82
CA SER A 24 2.56 10.86 1.56
C SER A 24 2.49 10.67 3.08
N ASP A 25 1.29 10.72 3.62
CA ASP A 25 1.03 10.64 5.06
C ASP A 25 -0.36 10.09 5.36
N LEU A 26 -0.60 9.72 6.62
CA LEU A 26 -1.85 9.12 7.07
C LEU A 26 -3.08 10.04 6.87
N GLN A 27 -2.90 11.35 6.95
CA GLN A 27 -4.00 12.32 6.80
C GLN A 27 -4.39 12.52 5.34
N ALA A 28 -3.46 12.25 4.41
CA ALA A 28 -3.69 12.30 2.98
C ALA A 28 -4.37 11.04 2.42
N GLY A 29 -4.46 9.97 3.23
CA GLY A 29 -5.00 8.69 2.84
C GLY A 29 -6.46 8.47 3.25
N TRP A 30 -7.12 7.60 2.47
CA TRP A 30 -8.48 7.12 2.69
C TRP A 30 -8.55 5.63 2.36
N VAL A 31 -9.24 4.87 3.18
CA VAL A 31 -9.55 3.46 2.91
C VAL A 31 -11.04 3.37 2.64
N GLU A 32 -11.42 2.77 1.51
CA GLU A 32 -12.83 2.69 1.11
C GLU A 32 -13.17 1.31 0.54
N TRP A 33 -14.44 0.98 0.58
CA TRP A 33 -15.00 -0.26 0.07
C TRP A 33 -16.44 -0.07 -0.41
N LEU A 34 -16.97 -1.09 -1.07
CA LEU A 34 -18.32 -1.12 -1.60
C LEU A 34 -19.16 -2.09 -0.77
N ALA A 35 -20.22 -1.59 -0.14
CA ALA A 35 -21.25 -2.38 0.49
C ALA A 35 -22.45 -2.47 -0.46
N ALA A 36 -22.88 -3.69 -0.78
CA ALA A 36 -24.05 -3.94 -1.63
C ALA A 36 -24.91 -5.04 -1.02
N VAL A 37 -26.18 -5.07 -1.37
CA VAL A 37 -27.08 -6.16 -1.02
C VAL A 37 -27.37 -6.95 -2.29
N ASP A 38 -27.14 -8.26 -2.25
CA ASP A 38 -27.43 -9.12 -3.38
C ASP A 38 -28.95 -9.31 -3.59
N THR A 39 -29.33 -9.97 -4.67
CA THR A 39 -30.73 -10.23 -5.00
C THR A 39 -31.48 -11.11 -3.98
N LYS A 40 -30.74 -11.75 -3.07
CA LYS A 40 -31.26 -12.57 -1.98
C LYS A 40 -31.29 -11.82 -0.64
N GLY A 41 -31.00 -10.52 -0.64
CA GLY A 41 -30.96 -9.69 0.57
C GLY A 41 -29.71 -9.89 1.43
N LYS A 42 -28.68 -10.62 0.93
CA LYS A 42 -27.44 -10.83 1.67
C LYS A 42 -26.47 -9.68 1.40
N SER A 43 -25.90 -9.12 2.48
CA SER A 43 -24.85 -8.13 2.38
C SER A 43 -23.61 -8.73 1.71
N LYS A 44 -23.07 -8.03 0.72
CA LYS A 44 -21.84 -8.33 0.03
C LYS A 44 -20.95 -7.10 0.10
N VAL A 45 -19.77 -7.26 0.66
CA VAL A 45 -18.77 -6.19 0.73
C VAL A 45 -17.58 -6.60 -0.10
N SER A 46 -16.98 -5.65 -0.83
CA SER A 46 -15.89 -5.90 -1.76
C SER A 46 -15.18 -4.62 -2.16
N GLY A 47 -14.03 -4.74 -2.84
CA GLY A 47 -13.33 -3.61 -3.42
C GLY A 47 -12.66 -2.72 -2.40
N LEU A 48 -12.15 -3.30 -1.31
CA LEU A 48 -11.32 -2.60 -0.33
C LEU A 48 -10.08 -2.04 -1.01
N ARG A 49 -9.84 -0.74 -0.85
CA ARG A 49 -8.67 -0.08 -1.43
C ARG A 49 -8.22 1.11 -0.60
N LEU A 50 -6.92 1.34 -0.64
CA LEU A 50 -6.25 2.50 -0.06
C LEU A 50 -6.03 3.54 -1.16
N VAL A 51 -6.58 4.74 -1.00
CA VAL A 51 -6.52 5.79 -2.00
C VAL A 51 -6.18 7.15 -1.39
N HIS A 52 -5.88 8.14 -2.22
CA HIS A 52 -5.80 9.53 -1.75
C HIS A 52 -7.15 10.00 -1.22
N ARG A 53 -7.13 10.67 -0.09
CA ARG A 53 -8.26 11.48 0.35
C ARG A 53 -8.59 12.52 -0.73
N ARG A 54 -9.85 12.81 -0.96
CA ARG A 54 -10.32 13.68 -2.06
C ARG A 54 -9.51 14.97 -2.22
N ASN A 55 -9.28 15.67 -1.12
CA ASN A 55 -8.55 16.95 -1.13
C ASN A 55 -7.04 16.80 -1.43
N ASN A 56 -6.48 15.62 -1.26
CA ASN A 56 -5.07 15.30 -1.47
C ASN A 56 -4.84 14.53 -2.80
N SER A 57 -5.92 14.29 -3.56
CA SER A 57 -5.83 13.54 -4.80
C SER A 57 -5.09 14.31 -5.89
N PRO A 58 -4.15 13.70 -6.62
CA PRO A 58 -3.53 14.30 -7.80
C PRO A 58 -4.52 14.45 -8.95
N ARG A 59 -5.61 13.67 -8.96
CA ARG A 59 -6.69 13.72 -9.96
C ARG A 59 -7.68 14.86 -9.67
N ARG A 60 -7.19 16.08 -9.58
CA ARG A 60 -7.99 17.27 -9.18
C ARG A 60 -9.20 17.56 -10.09
N ARG A 61 -9.15 17.13 -11.37
CA ARG A 61 -10.27 17.33 -12.33
C ARG A 61 -11.39 16.31 -12.18
N ALA A 62 -11.13 15.17 -11.53
CA ALA A 62 -12.15 14.18 -11.27
C ALA A 62 -12.99 14.59 -10.05
N PRO A 63 -14.32 14.56 -10.10
CA PRO A 63 -15.20 15.05 -9.03
C PRO A 63 -14.93 14.39 -7.66
N TYR A 64 -14.47 13.13 -7.66
CA TYR A 64 -14.14 12.36 -6.46
C TYR A 64 -12.63 12.08 -6.33
N GLY A 65 -11.82 12.63 -7.23
CA GLY A 65 -10.37 12.38 -7.23
C GLY A 65 -10.04 10.91 -7.44
N CYS A 66 -9.33 10.32 -6.47
CA CYS A 66 -8.99 8.89 -6.47
C CYS A 66 -10.07 8.01 -5.83
N GLN A 67 -11.03 8.58 -5.13
CA GLN A 67 -12.09 7.85 -4.45
C GLN A 67 -13.16 7.33 -5.42
N TYR A 68 -13.95 6.35 -5.00
CA TYR A 68 -15.12 5.89 -5.73
C TYR A 68 -16.10 7.03 -5.96
N ASN A 69 -16.77 7.03 -7.11
CA ASN A 69 -17.92 7.88 -7.37
C ASN A 69 -19.19 7.18 -6.83
N PRO A 70 -19.80 7.64 -5.74
CA PRO A 70 -20.95 6.96 -5.14
C PRO A 70 -22.14 6.81 -6.09
N ARG A 71 -22.35 7.80 -6.98
CA ARG A 71 -23.44 7.74 -7.96
C ARG A 71 -23.22 6.66 -9.01
N ASP A 72 -21.97 6.52 -9.49
CA ASP A 72 -21.65 5.53 -10.51
C ASP A 72 -21.67 4.11 -9.93
N GLU A 73 -21.16 3.93 -8.71
CA GLU A 73 -21.19 2.63 -8.03
C GLU A 73 -22.62 2.22 -7.68
N PHE A 74 -23.47 3.15 -7.24
CA PHE A 74 -24.88 2.86 -7.01
C PHE A 74 -25.63 2.46 -8.29
N ARG A 75 -25.34 3.14 -9.43
CA ARG A 75 -25.97 2.79 -10.71
C ARG A 75 -25.53 1.43 -11.22
N LYS A 76 -24.24 1.11 -11.11
CA LYS A 76 -23.66 -0.13 -11.63
C LYS A 76 -24.04 -1.35 -10.81
N ASN A 77 -23.86 -1.25 -9.50
CA ASN A 77 -23.84 -2.41 -8.61
C ASN A 77 -24.78 -2.28 -7.42
N ARG A 78 -25.60 -1.23 -7.37
CA ARG A 78 -26.36 -0.85 -6.14
C ARG A 78 -25.45 -0.73 -4.92
N GLY A 79 -24.14 -0.49 -5.15
CA GLY A 79 -23.15 -0.39 -4.11
C GLY A 79 -23.21 0.96 -3.40
N ILE A 80 -23.10 0.92 -2.08
CA ILE A 80 -22.89 2.07 -1.22
C ILE A 80 -21.40 2.16 -0.97
N VAL A 81 -20.82 3.34 -1.20
CA VAL A 81 -19.41 3.58 -0.89
C VAL A 81 -19.29 3.91 0.58
N GLU A 82 -18.54 3.10 1.29
CA GLU A 82 -18.16 3.29 2.69
C GLU A 82 -16.67 3.50 2.80
N GLY A 83 -16.20 4.03 3.91
CA GLY A 83 -14.77 4.19 4.13
C GLY A 83 -14.42 4.98 5.38
N LEU A 84 -13.13 4.90 5.72
CA LEU A 84 -12.54 5.57 6.87
C LEU A 84 -11.21 6.25 6.46
N ALA A 85 -10.83 7.26 7.21
CA ALA A 85 -9.52 7.88 7.06
C ALA A 85 -8.40 6.87 7.38
N LEU A 86 -7.28 6.94 6.63
CA LEU A 86 -6.19 5.97 6.74
C LEU A 86 -5.55 5.94 8.14
N ASP A 87 -5.54 7.07 8.83
CA ASP A 87 -5.03 7.16 10.20
C ASP A 87 -5.78 6.27 11.20
N ARG A 88 -7.05 5.95 10.93
CA ARG A 88 -7.86 5.03 11.76
C ARG A 88 -7.34 3.59 11.73
N PHE A 89 -6.56 3.23 10.71
CA PHE A 89 -5.99 1.90 10.53
C PHE A 89 -4.55 1.79 11.04
N ALA A 90 -3.95 2.90 11.52
CA ALA A 90 -2.57 2.94 11.95
C ALA A 90 -2.42 2.77 13.48
N GLY A 91 -1.28 2.22 13.90
CA GLY A 91 -0.95 2.01 15.30
C GLY A 91 -1.80 0.93 16.00
N PRO A 92 -1.71 0.84 17.35
CA PRO A 92 -2.37 -0.24 18.09
C PRO A 92 -3.90 -0.24 17.94
N ASP A 93 -4.54 0.93 17.98
CA ASP A 93 -5.99 1.04 17.82
C ASP A 93 -6.43 0.67 16.42
N GLY A 94 -5.65 1.04 15.40
CA GLY A 94 -5.90 0.64 14.01
C GLY A 94 -5.71 -0.86 13.79
N LEU A 95 -4.77 -1.48 14.49
CA LEU A 95 -4.64 -2.94 14.48
C LEU A 95 -5.87 -3.61 15.12
N MET A 96 -6.36 -3.11 16.25
CA MET A 96 -7.59 -3.63 16.88
C MET A 96 -8.81 -3.48 15.98
N LEU A 97 -8.94 -2.35 15.27
CA LEU A 97 -9.99 -2.15 14.26
C LEU A 97 -9.91 -3.22 13.15
N LEU A 98 -8.72 -3.44 12.58
CA LEU A 98 -8.51 -4.46 11.54
C LEU A 98 -8.85 -5.87 12.04
N LEU A 99 -8.44 -6.22 13.24
CA LEU A 99 -8.74 -7.51 13.87
C LEU A 99 -10.24 -7.68 14.10
N SER A 100 -10.96 -6.65 14.54
CA SER A 100 -12.42 -6.65 14.67
C SER A 100 -13.09 -6.91 13.34
N MET A 101 -12.73 -6.17 12.29
CA MET A 101 -13.29 -6.34 10.94
C MET A 101 -13.03 -7.75 10.37
N ILE A 102 -11.87 -8.34 10.67
CA ILE A 102 -11.56 -9.72 10.29
C ILE A 102 -12.44 -10.71 11.06
N ALA A 103 -12.62 -10.52 12.36
CA ALA A 103 -13.42 -11.40 13.20
C ALA A 103 -14.90 -11.38 12.82
N GLU A 104 -15.45 -10.22 12.51
CA GLU A 104 -16.83 -10.00 12.10
C GLU A 104 -17.10 -10.40 10.64
N ARG A 105 -16.05 -10.64 9.86
CA ARG A 105 -16.12 -11.00 8.44
C ARG A 105 -16.91 -10.00 7.60
N GLU A 106 -16.83 -8.74 7.97
CA GLU A 106 -17.49 -7.65 7.25
C GLU A 106 -16.94 -7.47 5.83
N LEU A 107 -15.66 -7.66 5.65
CA LEU A 107 -14.93 -7.56 4.40
C LEU A 107 -14.21 -8.86 4.04
N PRO A 108 -13.81 -9.07 2.78
CA PRO A 108 -12.97 -10.21 2.41
C PRO A 108 -11.69 -10.23 3.24
N VAL A 109 -11.47 -11.32 3.98
CA VAL A 109 -10.38 -11.43 4.95
C VAL A 109 -9.01 -11.18 4.32
N GLN A 110 -8.81 -11.65 3.07
CA GLN A 110 -7.53 -11.46 2.37
C GLN A 110 -7.25 -9.98 2.07
N GLU A 111 -8.26 -9.20 1.72
CA GLU A 111 -8.12 -7.76 1.49
C GLU A 111 -7.78 -7.02 2.80
N LEU A 112 -8.39 -7.41 3.91
CA LEU A 112 -8.08 -6.86 5.24
C LEU A 112 -6.67 -7.22 5.71
N ILE A 113 -6.23 -8.46 5.49
CA ILE A 113 -4.87 -8.89 5.81
C ILE A 113 -3.85 -8.08 4.98
N GLU A 114 -4.12 -7.87 3.68
CA GLU A 114 -3.24 -7.08 2.84
C GLU A 114 -3.16 -5.62 3.33
N LEU A 115 -4.29 -5.00 3.64
CA LEU A 115 -4.32 -3.67 4.23
C LEU A 115 -3.53 -3.61 5.56
N ALA A 116 -3.71 -4.62 6.43
CA ALA A 116 -2.98 -4.72 7.70
C ALA A 116 -1.46 -4.76 7.47
N LYS A 117 -0.97 -5.56 6.53
CA LYS A 117 0.46 -5.62 6.18
C LYS A 117 0.98 -4.27 5.71
N ARG A 118 0.26 -3.62 4.80
CA ARG A 118 0.62 -2.31 4.25
C ARG A 118 0.71 -1.22 5.30
N VAL A 119 -0.21 -1.19 6.26
CA VAL A 119 -0.33 -0.10 7.23
C VAL A 119 0.44 -0.38 8.52
N GLN A 120 0.46 -1.63 8.98
CA GLN A 120 1.01 -1.99 10.29
C GLN A 120 2.45 -2.48 10.24
N ILE A 121 2.91 -3.06 9.12
CA ILE A 121 4.24 -3.64 9.03
C ILE A 121 5.24 -2.62 8.48
N PRO A 122 6.24 -2.18 9.29
CA PRO A 122 7.21 -1.18 8.85
C PRO A 122 7.99 -1.63 7.61
N GLY A 123 7.94 -0.81 6.55
CA GLY A 123 8.67 -1.05 5.30
C GLY A 123 7.99 -2.00 4.32
N TYR A 124 6.91 -2.68 4.70
CA TYR A 124 6.20 -3.62 3.81
C TYR A 124 5.79 -2.96 2.49
N GLU A 125 5.13 -1.82 2.53
CA GLU A 125 4.69 -1.09 1.34
C GLU A 125 5.85 -0.73 0.39
N ALA A 126 7.01 -0.42 0.93
CA ALA A 126 8.18 -0.07 0.13
C ALA A 126 8.83 -1.27 -0.56
N VAL A 127 8.65 -2.49 -0.04
CA VAL A 127 9.24 -3.71 -0.61
C VAL A 127 8.27 -4.53 -1.44
N TYR A 128 6.99 -4.28 -1.34
CA TYR A 128 5.94 -5.10 -1.94
C TYR A 128 6.20 -5.48 -3.41
N GLU A 129 6.61 -4.52 -4.24
CA GLU A 129 6.93 -4.77 -5.65
C GLU A 129 8.34 -5.35 -5.89
N LEU A 130 9.20 -5.29 -4.90
CA LEU A 130 10.63 -5.67 -5.01
C LEU A 130 10.89 -7.10 -4.54
N VAL A 131 9.98 -7.67 -3.77
CA VAL A 131 10.19 -8.97 -3.12
C VAL A 131 10.42 -10.07 -4.15
N HIS A 132 9.67 -10.09 -5.24
CA HIS A 132 9.82 -11.12 -6.27
C HIS A 132 11.25 -11.11 -6.87
N ASP A 133 11.75 -9.94 -7.19
CA ASP A 133 13.11 -9.79 -7.71
C ASP A 133 14.14 -10.18 -6.65
N ALA A 134 13.94 -9.77 -5.40
CA ALA A 134 14.84 -10.08 -4.30
C ALA A 134 14.92 -11.60 -4.03
N VAL A 135 13.81 -12.31 -4.13
CA VAL A 135 13.78 -13.78 -4.04
C VAL A 135 14.52 -14.40 -5.23
N SER A 136 14.27 -13.93 -6.45
CA SER A 136 14.89 -14.43 -7.66
C SER A 136 16.42 -14.22 -7.67
N GLU A 137 16.91 -13.15 -7.05
CA GLU A 137 18.32 -12.85 -6.89
C GLU A 137 18.95 -13.49 -5.62
N GLY A 138 18.17 -14.27 -4.86
CA GLY A 138 18.65 -14.96 -3.66
C GLY A 138 18.94 -14.05 -2.48
N VAL A 139 18.39 -12.85 -2.45
CA VAL A 139 18.56 -11.87 -1.35
C VAL A 139 17.83 -12.34 -0.10
N ILE A 140 16.66 -12.90 -0.29
CA ILE A 140 15.87 -13.53 0.76
C ILE A 140 15.30 -14.88 0.29
N ALA A 141 15.09 -15.79 1.24
CA ALA A 141 14.31 -17.00 1.06
C ALA A 141 13.16 -16.95 2.07
N PRO A 142 11.91 -16.63 1.64
CA PRO A 142 10.81 -16.45 2.58
C PRO A 142 10.61 -17.67 3.49
N SER A 143 10.61 -17.42 4.80
CA SER A 143 10.58 -18.46 5.82
C SER A 143 9.17 -18.83 6.27
N ILE A 144 8.16 -18.09 5.81
CA ILE A 144 6.74 -18.32 6.09
C ILE A 144 5.93 -18.36 4.79
N SER A 145 4.61 -18.45 4.91
CA SER A 145 3.72 -18.59 3.75
C SER A 145 3.92 -17.47 2.73
N SER A 146 3.74 -17.81 1.45
CA SER A 146 3.83 -16.83 0.35
C SER A 146 3.02 -15.58 0.60
N GLY A 147 3.62 -14.41 0.35
CA GLY A 147 3.02 -13.10 0.60
C GLY A 147 3.16 -12.60 2.04
N PHE A 148 3.82 -13.37 2.91
CA PHE A 148 4.16 -12.96 4.27
C PHE A 148 5.68 -12.96 4.43
N TYR A 149 6.21 -11.92 5.06
CA TYR A 149 7.65 -11.72 5.23
C TYR A 149 7.96 -11.31 6.65
N LEU A 150 9.01 -11.88 7.23
CA LEU A 150 9.50 -11.46 8.53
C LEU A 150 10.13 -10.07 8.41
N GLN A 151 10.15 -9.34 9.53
CA GLN A 151 10.69 -7.98 9.54
C GLN A 151 12.17 -7.92 9.11
N CYS A 152 12.98 -8.94 9.42
CA CYS A 152 14.35 -9.04 8.95
C CYS A 152 14.45 -9.19 7.43
N GLU A 153 13.58 -10.00 6.82
CA GLU A 153 13.52 -10.17 5.37
C GLU A 153 13.14 -8.85 4.67
N ILE A 154 12.15 -8.12 5.20
CA ILE A 154 11.79 -6.78 4.71
C ILE A 154 13.00 -5.84 4.76
N TRP A 155 13.75 -5.83 5.87
CA TRP A 155 14.94 -4.98 5.98
C TRP A 155 16.05 -5.37 5.01
N ASP A 156 16.22 -6.65 4.73
CA ASP A 156 17.23 -7.11 3.77
C ASP A 156 16.87 -6.73 2.33
N VAL A 157 15.60 -6.82 1.95
CA VAL A 157 15.11 -6.30 0.65
C VAL A 157 15.32 -4.79 0.53
N LEU A 158 15.03 -4.02 1.58
CA LEU A 158 15.25 -2.57 1.59
C LEU A 158 16.74 -2.19 1.44
N LYS A 159 17.64 -2.90 2.11
CA LYS A 159 19.10 -2.69 1.98
C LYS A 159 19.56 -2.99 0.56
N TRP A 160 19.14 -4.13 0.01
CA TRP A 160 19.48 -4.53 -1.35
C TRP A 160 18.96 -3.53 -2.38
N ALA A 161 17.71 -3.06 -2.26
CA ALA A 161 17.14 -2.07 -3.17
C ALA A 161 17.94 -0.75 -3.18
N LYS A 162 18.39 -0.28 -2.00
CA LYS A 162 19.27 0.90 -1.89
C LYS A 162 20.59 0.68 -2.60
N TYR A 163 21.22 -0.47 -2.39
CA TYR A 163 22.49 -0.79 -3.04
C TYR A 163 22.35 -0.79 -4.56
N ARG A 164 21.31 -1.42 -5.11
CA ARG A 164 21.04 -1.40 -6.56
C ARG A 164 20.81 0.00 -7.11
N ALA A 165 20.08 0.84 -6.40
CA ALA A 165 19.85 2.24 -6.81
C ALA A 165 21.17 3.03 -6.88
N SER A 166 22.03 2.91 -5.88
CA SER A 166 23.34 3.58 -5.84
C SER A 166 24.29 3.10 -6.96
N ALA A 167 24.28 1.78 -7.24
CA ALA A 167 25.11 1.22 -8.32
C ALA A 167 24.67 1.71 -9.70
N LYS A 168 23.37 1.84 -9.96
CA LYS A 168 22.83 2.38 -11.22
C LYS A 168 23.20 3.85 -11.41
N THR A 169 23.15 4.68 -10.38
CA THR A 169 23.50 6.10 -10.44
C THR A 169 24.99 6.28 -10.78
N SER A 170 25.89 5.51 -10.17
CA SER A 170 27.32 5.58 -10.44
C SER A 170 27.69 5.13 -11.87
N HIS A 171 26.91 4.23 -12.46
CA HIS A 171 27.13 3.77 -13.84
C HIS A 171 26.72 4.83 -14.86
N VAL A 172 25.59 5.50 -14.64
CA VAL A 172 25.08 6.59 -15.49
C VAL A 172 26.03 7.80 -15.46
N GLU A 173 26.55 8.16 -14.31
CA GLU A 173 27.53 9.26 -14.18
C GLU A 173 28.84 8.96 -14.91
N ARG A 174 29.31 7.71 -14.91
CA ARG A 174 30.51 7.30 -15.68
C ARG A 174 30.29 7.37 -17.19
N GLN A 175 29.10 6.94 -17.68
CA GLN A 175 28.78 7.02 -19.10
C GLN A 175 28.69 8.46 -19.60
N ASN A 176 28.07 9.36 -18.81
CA ASN A 176 27.97 10.78 -19.18
C ASN A 176 29.32 11.51 -19.18
N ARG A 177 30.29 11.07 -18.38
CA ARG A 177 31.67 11.64 -18.43
C ARG A 177 32.46 11.23 -19.67
N CYS A 178 32.19 10.06 -20.25
CA CYS A 178 32.85 9.62 -21.48
C CYS A 178 32.34 10.32 -22.76
N VAL A 179 31.13 10.91 -22.73
CA VAL A 179 30.52 11.56 -23.89
C VAL A 179 30.96 13.04 -24.04
N VAL A 180 31.51 13.66 -23.01
CA VAL A 180 31.91 15.09 -23.00
C VAL A 180 33.37 15.30 -23.41
N SER A 181 34.09 14.24 -23.81
CA SER A 181 35.54 14.29 -24.12
C SER A 181 35.85 14.11 -25.63
N HIS A 182 34.99 14.64 -26.50
CA HIS A 182 35.28 14.72 -27.94
C HIS A 182 34.92 16.09 -28.51
#